data_c9f8fdf0a7abdff2eb41ce261393ac38
#
_entry.id   c9f8fdf0a7abdff2eb41ce261393ac38
#
_cell.length_a   1.000
_cell.length_b   1.000
_cell.length_c   1.000
_cell.angle_alpha   90.00
_cell.angle_beta   90.00
_cell.angle_gamma   90.00
#
_symmetry.space_group_name_H-M   'P 1'
#
loop_
_entity.id
_entity.type
_entity.pdbx_description
1 polymer ?
#
loop_
_entity_poly.entity_id
_entity_poly.type
_entity_poly.pdbx_seq_one_letter_code
_entity_poly.pdbx_strand_id
1 'polypeptide(L)'
;MIELQYESKFDGFLVDLRIGPAEELNQAMFGGEPVFTYKRGATVSADTLPAETFGCLVWVEKLDGSPESVATLFHEFVHASALRFEKSGVFKRKPRPKDVSSGLASFDELMANSVSELGTAFLGMLSEH
;
A
#
# COMPACT_ATOMS: atom_id res chain seq x y z
N MET A 1 4.13 9.23 15.65
CA MET A 1 3.73 8.57 14.38
C MET A 1 3.63 7.07 14.59
N ILE A 2 2.57 6.46 14.13
CA ILE A 2 2.40 5.01 14.16
C ILE A 2 3.08 4.42 12.93
N GLU A 3 3.90 3.39 13.14
CA GLU A 3 4.62 2.70 12.08
C GLU A 3 4.29 1.22 12.15
N LEU A 4 3.75 0.68 11.06
CA LEU A 4 3.37 -0.71 10.96
C LEU A 4 3.94 -1.29 9.66
N GLN A 5 4.39 -2.53 9.70
CA GLN A 5 4.88 -3.22 8.52
C GLN A 5 4.16 -4.55 8.35
N TYR A 6 3.87 -4.88 7.11
CA TYR A 6 3.32 -6.16 6.73
C TYR A 6 4.02 -6.70 5.50
N GLU A 7 4.51 -7.92 5.58
CA GLU A 7 5.09 -8.63 4.45
C GLU A 7 4.17 -9.76 4.05
N SER A 8 3.76 -9.77 2.78
CA SER A 8 2.85 -10.80 2.27
C SER A 8 3.51 -12.17 2.28
N LYS A 9 2.77 -13.17 2.78
CA LYS A 9 3.20 -14.57 2.75
C LYS A 9 3.11 -15.18 1.35
N PHE A 10 2.41 -14.53 0.43
CA PHE A 10 2.23 -15.05 -0.92
C PHE A 10 3.38 -14.71 -1.85
N ASP A 11 3.90 -13.49 -1.77
CA ASP A 11 4.92 -13.02 -2.73
C ASP A 11 6.03 -12.18 -2.07
N GLY A 12 5.98 -11.97 -0.76
CA GLY A 12 6.97 -11.17 -0.04
C GLY A 12 6.82 -9.67 -0.22
N PHE A 13 5.72 -9.18 -0.80
CA PHE A 13 5.52 -7.75 -0.96
C PHE A 13 5.40 -7.08 0.41
N LEU A 14 6.25 -6.09 0.66
CA LEU A 14 6.30 -5.36 1.93
C LEU A 14 5.57 -4.04 1.82
N VAL A 15 4.65 -3.78 2.76
CA VAL A 15 4.02 -2.47 2.90
C VAL A 15 4.42 -1.88 4.25
N ASP A 16 5.05 -0.72 4.22
CA ASP A 16 5.38 0.07 5.41
C ASP A 16 4.31 1.16 5.55
N LEU A 17 3.44 1.00 6.54
CA LEU A 17 2.35 1.95 6.79
C LEU A 17 2.75 2.93 7.88
N ARG A 18 2.64 4.21 7.57
CA ARG A 18 2.89 5.32 8.49
C ARG A 18 1.62 6.12 8.70
N ILE A 19 1.25 6.35 9.96
CA ILE A 19 0.05 7.11 10.32
C ILE A 19 0.47 8.27 11.21
N GLY A 20 0.23 9.49 10.76
CA GLY A 20 0.55 10.69 11.53
C GLY A 20 0.60 11.93 10.66
N PRO A 21 0.85 13.11 11.28
CA PRO A 21 0.93 14.36 10.53
C PRO A 21 2.03 14.35 9.47
N ALA A 22 1.78 15.03 8.36
CA ALA A 22 2.74 15.13 7.26
C ALA A 22 4.10 15.68 7.72
N GLU A 23 4.09 16.63 8.65
CA GLU A 23 5.32 17.23 9.17
C GLU A 23 6.23 16.20 9.84
N GLU A 24 5.66 15.27 10.61
CA GLU A 24 6.43 14.21 11.26
C GLU A 24 7.05 13.26 10.25
N LEU A 25 6.30 12.91 9.20
CA LEU A 25 6.81 12.07 8.13
C LEU A 25 7.93 12.76 7.36
N ASN A 26 7.73 14.03 7.01
CA ASN A 26 8.72 14.82 6.29
C ASN A 26 10.01 14.95 7.10
N GLN A 27 9.90 15.15 8.42
CA GLN A 27 11.06 15.25 9.30
C GLN A 27 11.80 13.92 9.39
N ALA A 28 11.06 12.82 9.53
CA ALA A 28 11.66 11.50 9.72
C ALA A 28 12.36 10.98 8.46
N MET A 29 11.80 11.26 7.27
CA MET A 29 12.26 10.64 6.02
C MET A 29 12.96 11.61 5.07
N PHE A 30 12.68 12.90 5.15
CA PHE A 30 13.13 13.87 4.16
C PHE A 30 13.83 15.09 4.79
N GLY A 31 14.26 14.99 6.04
CA GLY A 31 14.97 16.06 6.71
C GLY A 31 14.18 17.34 6.90
N GLY A 32 12.84 17.25 6.88
CA GLY A 32 11.95 18.39 7.02
C GLY A 32 11.52 19.02 5.69
N GLU A 33 11.97 18.52 4.55
CA GLU A 33 11.47 18.99 3.25
C GLU A 33 9.99 18.67 3.10
N PRO A 34 9.16 19.63 2.61
CA PRO A 34 7.71 19.44 2.55
C PRO A 34 7.28 18.59 1.36
N VAL A 35 7.63 17.31 1.37
CA VAL A 35 7.28 16.35 0.31
C VAL A 35 5.79 16.04 0.33
N PHE A 36 5.21 15.88 1.53
CA PHE A 36 3.78 15.61 1.69
C PHE A 36 3.12 16.85 2.32
N THR A 37 2.49 17.71 1.53
CA THR A 37 1.97 18.99 2.03
C THR A 37 0.45 19.12 2.00
N TYR A 38 -0.23 18.54 1.02
CA TYR A 38 -1.66 18.80 0.82
C TYR A 38 -2.50 17.55 0.61
N LYS A 39 -1.95 16.38 0.90
CA LYS A 39 -2.64 15.11 0.71
C LYS A 39 -2.97 14.50 2.06
N ARG A 40 -4.10 13.81 2.12
CA ARG A 40 -4.49 13.05 3.32
C ARG A 40 -3.80 11.69 3.39
N GLY A 41 -3.24 11.26 2.29
CA GLY A 41 -2.51 10.02 2.17
C GLY A 41 -1.68 9.99 0.91
N ALA A 42 -0.71 9.09 0.86
CA ALA A 42 0.13 8.88 -0.31
C ALA A 42 0.71 7.47 -0.29
N THR A 43 0.96 6.94 -1.49
CA THR A 43 1.70 5.70 -1.68
C THR A 43 2.94 6.02 -2.49
N VAL A 44 4.10 5.64 -1.96
CA VAL A 44 5.40 5.96 -2.55
C VAL A 44 6.12 4.66 -2.86
N SER A 45 6.75 4.61 -4.02
CA SER A 45 7.51 3.42 -4.42
C SER A 45 8.73 3.18 -3.54
N ALA A 46 9.38 2.06 -3.74
CA ALA A 46 10.46 1.57 -2.89
C ALA A 46 11.73 2.45 -2.83
N ASP A 47 11.77 3.57 -3.54
CA ASP A 47 12.92 4.50 -3.47
C ASP A 47 13.15 5.05 -2.06
N THR A 48 12.11 5.02 -1.21
CA THR A 48 12.18 5.43 0.18
C THR A 48 12.50 4.28 1.13
N LEU A 49 12.58 3.05 0.62
CA LEU A 49 12.93 1.84 1.36
C LEU A 49 14.34 1.40 0.97
N PRO A 50 14.94 0.45 1.71
CA PRO A 50 16.24 -0.11 1.32
C PRO A 50 16.22 -0.58 -0.14
N ALA A 51 17.34 -0.40 -0.84
CA ALA A 51 17.49 -0.77 -2.24
C ALA A 51 17.03 -2.22 -2.49
N GLU A 52 16.38 -2.46 -3.62
CA GLU A 52 15.88 -3.76 -4.06
C GLU A 52 14.70 -4.33 -3.25
N THR A 53 14.13 -3.54 -2.34
CA THR A 53 12.96 -3.99 -1.59
C THR A 53 11.74 -4.12 -2.54
N PHE A 54 11.12 -5.30 -2.55
CA PHE A 54 9.85 -5.49 -3.21
C PHE A 54 8.74 -4.99 -2.29
N GLY A 55 8.42 -3.70 -2.39
CA GLY A 55 7.48 -3.09 -1.47
C GLY A 55 7.19 -1.63 -1.77
N CYS A 56 6.47 -1.01 -0.87
CA CYS A 56 6.15 0.42 -0.93
C CYS A 56 5.91 0.98 0.47
N LEU A 57 5.92 2.30 0.56
CA LEU A 57 5.51 3.03 1.75
C LEU A 57 4.11 3.60 1.50
N VAL A 58 3.22 3.39 2.46
CA VAL A 58 1.88 4.00 2.49
C VAL A 58 1.83 4.95 3.69
N TRP A 59 1.41 6.16 3.45
CA TRP A 59 1.20 7.14 4.50
C TRP A 59 -0.25 7.61 4.51
N VAL A 60 -0.84 7.72 5.70
CA VAL A 60 -2.13 8.38 5.91
C VAL A 60 -1.99 9.36 7.08
N GLU A 61 -2.63 10.52 6.96
CA GLU A 61 -2.54 11.58 7.96
C GLU A 61 -3.11 11.14 9.30
N LYS A 62 -4.24 10.45 9.27
CA LYS A 62 -4.90 9.94 10.47
C LYS A 62 -5.73 8.70 10.17
N LEU A 63 -5.95 7.91 11.18
CA LEU A 63 -6.87 6.77 11.12
C LEU A 63 -7.64 6.74 12.45
N ASP A 64 -8.69 7.55 12.53
CA ASP A 64 -9.49 7.78 13.74
C ASP A 64 -10.83 7.03 13.74
N GLY A 65 -11.01 6.12 12.78
CA GLY A 65 -12.26 5.36 12.61
C GLY A 65 -13.33 6.11 11.84
N SER A 66 -13.09 7.37 11.43
CA SER A 66 -14.04 8.07 10.58
C SER A 66 -14.12 7.41 9.20
N PRO A 67 -15.30 7.47 8.52
CA PRO A 67 -15.42 6.92 7.18
C PRO A 67 -14.38 7.49 6.20
N GLU A 68 -14.07 8.77 6.30
CA GLU A 68 -13.10 9.45 5.45
C GLU A 68 -11.69 8.89 5.64
N SER A 69 -11.26 8.66 6.88
CA SER A 69 -9.92 8.13 7.15
C SER A 69 -9.77 6.69 6.68
N VAL A 70 -10.80 5.87 6.86
CA VAL A 70 -10.81 4.48 6.38
C VAL A 70 -10.78 4.46 4.85
N ALA A 71 -11.59 5.30 4.22
CA ALA A 71 -11.63 5.41 2.76
C ALA A 71 -10.27 5.83 2.19
N THR A 72 -9.59 6.77 2.84
CA THR A 72 -8.23 7.19 2.44
C THR A 72 -7.26 6.03 2.52
N LEU A 73 -7.31 5.25 3.59
CA LEU A 73 -6.44 4.08 3.75
C LEU A 73 -6.64 3.07 2.61
N PHE A 74 -7.89 2.72 2.32
CA PHE A 74 -8.18 1.78 1.23
C PHE A 74 -7.82 2.35 -0.14
N HIS A 75 -8.01 3.64 -0.36
CA HIS A 75 -7.55 4.31 -1.57
C HIS A 75 -6.03 4.08 -1.77
N GLU A 76 -5.24 4.26 -0.72
CA GLU A 76 -3.80 4.05 -0.79
C GLU A 76 -3.44 2.55 -0.96
N PHE A 77 -4.24 1.63 -0.42
CA PHE A 77 -4.03 0.20 -0.66
C PHE A 77 -4.26 -0.19 -2.12
N VAL A 78 -5.13 0.52 -2.83
CA VAL A 78 -5.30 0.33 -4.28
C VAL A 78 -4.01 0.74 -5.01
N HIS A 79 -3.43 1.88 -4.66
CA HIS A 79 -2.15 2.32 -5.23
C HIS A 79 -1.01 1.33 -4.90
N ALA A 80 -0.95 0.88 -3.66
CA ALA A 80 0.04 -0.11 -3.23
C ALA A 80 -0.09 -1.41 -4.03
N SER A 81 -1.31 -1.87 -4.24
CA SER A 81 -1.59 -3.08 -5.01
C SER A 81 -1.22 -2.92 -6.48
N ALA A 82 -1.46 -1.75 -7.05
CA ALA A 82 -1.04 -1.46 -8.43
C ALA A 82 0.48 -1.53 -8.56
N LEU A 83 1.23 -0.95 -7.61
CA LEU A 83 2.69 -1.03 -7.58
C LEU A 83 3.18 -2.47 -7.43
N ARG A 84 2.51 -3.25 -6.58
CA ARG A 84 2.83 -4.67 -6.36
C ARG A 84 2.82 -5.45 -7.67
N PHE A 85 1.78 -5.29 -8.45
CA PHE A 85 1.62 -6.04 -9.68
C PHE A 85 2.46 -5.47 -10.83
N GLU A 86 2.68 -4.17 -10.86
CA GLU A 86 3.61 -3.55 -11.79
C GLU A 86 5.03 -4.08 -11.57
N LYS A 87 5.50 -4.10 -10.32
CA LYS A 87 6.84 -4.58 -9.96
C LYS A 87 7.01 -6.08 -10.19
N SER A 88 5.96 -6.87 -9.95
CA SER A 88 6.00 -8.32 -10.16
C SER A 88 5.99 -8.70 -11.64
N GLY A 89 5.62 -7.77 -12.52
CA GLY A 89 5.52 -8.00 -13.95
C GLY A 89 4.32 -8.83 -14.37
N VAL A 90 3.36 -9.07 -13.46
CA VAL A 90 2.16 -9.87 -13.75
C VAL A 90 1.36 -9.29 -14.93
N PHE A 91 1.40 -7.98 -15.14
CA PHE A 91 0.63 -7.28 -16.17
C PHE A 91 1.45 -6.83 -17.38
N LYS A 92 2.66 -7.36 -17.57
CA LYS A 92 3.49 -7.02 -18.74
C LYS A 92 2.96 -7.55 -20.07
N ARG A 93 1.94 -8.40 -20.03
CA ARG A 93 1.25 -8.92 -21.21
C ARG A 93 -0.26 -8.88 -21.01
N LYS A 94 -1.01 -8.71 -22.11
CA LYS A 94 -2.47 -8.78 -22.04
C LYS A 94 -2.89 -10.19 -21.60
N PRO A 95 -3.89 -10.31 -20.71
CA PRO A 95 -4.47 -11.61 -20.36
C PRO A 95 -5.00 -12.28 -21.63
N ARG A 96 -4.68 -13.55 -21.80
CA ARG A 96 -5.25 -14.34 -22.91
C ARG A 96 -6.67 -14.78 -22.53
N PRO A 97 -7.55 -15.03 -23.50
CA PRO A 97 -8.87 -15.58 -23.21
C PRO A 97 -8.83 -16.83 -22.33
N LYS A 98 -7.80 -17.64 -22.48
CA LYS A 98 -7.53 -18.83 -21.68
C LYS A 98 -7.30 -18.49 -20.19
N ASP A 99 -6.61 -17.40 -19.89
CA ASP A 99 -6.33 -16.96 -18.52
C ASP A 99 -7.61 -16.49 -17.85
N VAL A 100 -8.46 -15.79 -18.59
CA VAL A 100 -9.76 -15.32 -18.11
C VAL A 100 -10.70 -16.47 -17.79
N SER A 101 -10.76 -17.49 -18.68
CA SER A 101 -11.64 -18.64 -18.50
C SER A 101 -11.21 -19.55 -17.36
N SER A 102 -9.92 -19.57 -17.03
CA SER A 102 -9.39 -20.35 -15.90
C SER A 102 -9.47 -19.61 -14.56
N GLY A 103 -9.97 -18.39 -14.54
CA GLY A 103 -10.06 -17.57 -13.33
C GLY A 103 -8.71 -17.07 -12.81
N LEU A 104 -7.64 -17.30 -13.59
CA LEU A 104 -6.28 -17.07 -13.12
C LEU A 104 -5.81 -15.62 -13.21
N ALA A 105 -6.53 -14.70 -13.79
CA ALA A 105 -5.97 -13.35 -13.86
C ALA A 105 -6.90 -12.30 -14.42
N SER A 106 -8.06 -12.12 -13.88
CA SER A 106 -8.61 -10.78 -14.05
C SER A 106 -7.80 -9.83 -13.18
N PHE A 107 -7.37 -8.73 -13.75
CA PHE A 107 -6.72 -7.63 -13.04
C PHE A 107 -7.53 -7.26 -11.80
N ASP A 108 -8.84 -7.16 -11.96
CA ASP A 108 -9.77 -6.78 -10.89
C ASP A 108 -9.73 -7.75 -9.72
N GLU A 109 -9.66 -9.05 -9.99
CA GLU A 109 -9.60 -10.07 -8.93
C GLU A 109 -8.29 -10.00 -8.16
N LEU A 110 -7.16 -9.84 -8.85
CA LEU A 110 -5.86 -9.69 -8.20
C LEU A 110 -5.81 -8.42 -7.36
N MET A 111 -6.34 -7.31 -7.86
CA MET A 111 -6.42 -6.06 -7.12
C MET A 111 -7.31 -6.20 -5.88
N ALA A 112 -8.47 -6.80 -6.02
CA ALA A 112 -9.41 -7.01 -4.92
C ALA A 112 -8.78 -7.89 -3.84
N ASN A 113 -8.12 -8.98 -4.21
CA ASN A 113 -7.45 -9.88 -3.27
C ASN A 113 -6.30 -9.17 -2.54
N SER A 114 -5.52 -8.37 -3.24
CA SER A 114 -4.42 -7.61 -2.63
C SER A 114 -4.94 -6.58 -1.64
N VAL A 115 -5.95 -5.81 -2.00
CA VAL A 115 -6.57 -4.81 -1.10
C VAL A 115 -7.16 -5.50 0.13
N SER A 116 -7.83 -6.63 -0.04
CA SER A 116 -8.39 -7.41 1.06
C SER A 116 -7.29 -7.92 1.99
N GLU A 117 -6.21 -8.43 1.45
CA GLU A 117 -5.06 -8.89 2.22
C GLU A 117 -4.48 -7.76 3.08
N LEU A 118 -4.20 -6.62 2.47
CA LEU A 118 -3.63 -5.46 3.17
C LEU A 118 -4.60 -4.92 4.22
N GLY A 119 -5.87 -4.78 3.87
CA GLY A 119 -6.89 -4.32 4.80
C GLY A 119 -7.01 -5.22 6.01
N THR A 120 -7.08 -6.52 5.81
CA THR A 120 -7.16 -7.51 6.89
C THR A 120 -5.93 -7.45 7.79
N ALA A 121 -4.74 -7.40 7.19
CA ALA A 121 -3.49 -7.36 7.95
C ALA A 121 -3.37 -6.10 8.82
N PHE A 122 -3.55 -4.93 8.22
CA PHE A 122 -3.35 -3.67 8.95
C PHE A 122 -4.46 -3.36 9.93
N LEU A 123 -5.72 -3.63 9.59
CA LEU A 123 -6.82 -3.44 10.54
C LEU A 123 -6.70 -4.41 11.71
N GLY A 124 -6.20 -5.64 11.48
CA GLY A 124 -5.88 -6.58 12.54
C GLY A 124 -4.79 -6.06 13.47
N MET A 125 -3.68 -5.52 12.92
CA MET A 125 -2.61 -4.92 13.73
C MET A 125 -3.11 -3.73 14.54
N LEU A 126 -3.92 -2.87 13.94
CA LEU A 126 -4.45 -1.67 14.58
C LEU A 126 -5.43 -2.01 15.71
N SER A 127 -6.19 -3.09 15.60
CA SER A 127 -7.10 -3.52 16.67
C SER A 127 -6.37 -3.99 17.91
N GLU A 128 -5.11 -4.40 17.78
CA GLU A 128 -4.25 -4.83 18.90
C GLU A 128 -3.44 -3.67 19.49
N HIS A 129 -3.52 -2.52 18.88
CA HIS A 129 -2.76 -1.35 19.29
C HIS A 129 -3.60 -0.57 20.33
#